data_dcc9bbb05bd4f37691650c927c252550
#
_entry.id   dcc9bbb05bd4f37691650c927c252550
#
_cell.length_a   1.000
_cell.length_b   1.000
_cell.length_c   1.000
_cell.angle_alpha   90.00
_cell.angle_beta   90.00
_cell.angle_gamma   90.00
#
_symmetry.space_group_name_H-M   'P 1'
#
loop_
_entity.id
_entity.type
_entity.pdbx_description
1 polymer ?
#
loop_
_entity_poly.entity_id
_entity_poly.type
_entity_poly.pdbx_seq_one_letter_code
_entity_poly.pdbx_strand_id
1 'polypeptide(L)'
;MANKSYQNYQNKKNRTRQISKGSQTKTNSLNANTNKQTNTETKKETIKLGEIKNKNQTQNNAEQKTKNEENTQKVQEKNNAVQNDRPKTRNDNVRHAIGAIILIGTTLIVGGLASLLGGRMQDSLTKPPAFPPDWLFPVMWSIFYVAIGVAAYLAYFSVKDKKKRTCDLICYGIHLFFNMFWSLFYFRLNMLIFATIWLAFVVITAIIVTFRYYKANLASGIIFTAYTLWLLYAMYLALGITILNV
;
A
#
# COMPACT_ATOMS: atom_id res chain seq x y z
N MET A 1 -2.40 -35.95 -23.72
CA MET A 1 -1.03 -36.35 -24.14
C MET A 1 0.12 -35.78 -23.26
N ALA A 2 -0.14 -35.05 -22.20
CA ALA A 2 0.90 -34.39 -21.35
C ALA A 2 1.51 -35.28 -20.25
N ASN A 3 0.91 -36.43 -19.93
CA ASN A 3 1.34 -37.26 -18.78
C ASN A 3 2.50 -38.24 -19.08
N LYS A 4 2.78 -38.56 -20.35
CA LYS A 4 3.88 -39.43 -20.75
C LYS A 4 5.27 -38.77 -20.71
N SER A 5 5.33 -37.48 -20.91
CA SER A 5 6.59 -36.73 -20.94
C SER A 5 7.17 -36.52 -19.52
N TYR A 6 6.31 -36.34 -18.51
CA TYR A 6 6.72 -36.16 -17.12
C TYR A 6 7.26 -37.44 -16.48
N GLN A 7 6.69 -38.60 -16.80
CA GLN A 7 7.15 -39.90 -16.34
C GLN A 7 8.53 -40.26 -16.92
N ASN A 8 8.83 -39.89 -18.16
CA ASN A 8 10.13 -40.16 -18.74
C ASN A 8 11.25 -39.31 -18.15
N TYR A 9 10.95 -38.10 -17.67
CA TYR A 9 11.94 -37.22 -17.03
C TYR A 9 12.35 -37.77 -15.66
N GLN A 10 11.41 -38.29 -14.87
CA GLN A 10 11.66 -38.86 -13.54
C GLN A 10 12.46 -40.20 -13.62
N ASN A 11 12.20 -41.00 -14.62
CA ASN A 11 12.93 -42.25 -14.82
C ASN A 11 14.39 -42.05 -15.24
N LYS A 12 14.69 -40.99 -15.99
CA LYS A 12 16.05 -40.61 -16.37
C LYS A 12 16.88 -40.14 -15.17
N LYS A 13 16.25 -39.39 -14.25
CA LYS A 13 16.88 -38.86 -13.04
C LYS A 13 17.24 -39.93 -12.01
N ASN A 14 16.44 -41.01 -11.94
CA ASN A 14 16.69 -42.12 -11.02
C ASN A 14 17.77 -43.10 -11.53
N ARG A 15 17.94 -43.23 -12.84
CA ARG A 15 18.99 -44.04 -13.44
C ARG A 15 20.40 -43.47 -13.22
N THR A 16 20.53 -42.13 -13.23
CA THR A 16 21.83 -41.47 -13.02
C THR A 16 22.29 -41.56 -11.55
N ARG A 17 21.38 -41.73 -10.59
CA ARG A 17 21.70 -41.88 -9.16
C ARG A 17 22.19 -43.29 -8.77
N GLN A 18 21.89 -44.31 -9.54
CA GLN A 18 22.32 -45.68 -9.25
C GLN A 18 23.73 -46.03 -9.76
N ILE A 19 24.24 -45.29 -10.78
CA ILE A 19 25.55 -45.56 -11.36
C ILE A 19 26.69 -45.00 -10.49
N SER A 20 26.43 -44.03 -9.58
CA SER A 20 27.46 -43.43 -8.73
C SER A 20 27.75 -44.19 -7.41
N LYS A 21 27.03 -45.26 -7.10
CA LYS A 21 27.19 -46.04 -5.83
C LYS A 21 27.93 -47.37 -5.97
N GLY A 22 28.43 -47.72 -7.18
CA GLY A 22 28.95 -49.04 -7.48
C GLY A 22 30.47 -49.17 -7.58
N SER A 23 31.29 -48.17 -7.28
CA SER A 23 32.73 -48.25 -7.53
C SER A 23 33.61 -47.71 -6.39
N GLN A 24 33.43 -48.25 -5.18
CA GLN A 24 34.41 -48.10 -4.09
C GLN A 24 34.37 -49.30 -3.16
N THR A 25 34.94 -50.43 -3.60
CA THR A 25 35.44 -51.46 -2.69
C THR A 25 36.37 -52.35 -3.49
N LYS A 26 37.66 -52.14 -3.40
CA LYS A 26 38.78 -53.06 -3.46
C LYS A 26 40.06 -52.31 -3.83
N THR A 27 40.84 -52.05 -2.83
CA THR A 27 42.30 -52.28 -2.80
C THR A 27 42.87 -51.68 -1.52
N ASN A 28 42.83 -52.45 -0.45
CA ASN A 28 43.69 -52.25 0.69
C ASN A 28 44.53 -53.51 0.80
N SER A 29 45.83 -53.36 0.57
CA SER A 29 46.91 -54.00 1.36
C SER A 29 48.20 -53.93 0.53
N LEU A 30 49.22 -53.63 1.22
CA LEU A 30 50.66 -53.64 0.86
C LEU A 30 51.25 -52.22 0.57
N ASN A 31 51.74 -51.58 1.57
CA ASN A 31 53.11 -51.16 1.81
C ASN A 31 53.21 -50.19 2.98
N ALA A 32 53.45 -50.80 4.15
CA ALA A 32 54.00 -50.06 5.29
C ALA A 32 55.53 -50.08 5.17
N ASN A 33 56.13 -48.97 5.55
CA ASN A 33 57.56 -48.69 5.69
C ASN A 33 58.27 -48.14 4.43
N THR A 34 58.29 -46.87 4.33
CA THR A 34 59.42 -45.99 4.04
C THR A 34 58.90 -44.60 3.68
N ASN A 35 59.09 -43.61 4.51
CA ASN A 35 59.06 -42.16 4.24
C ASN A 35 58.39 -41.37 5.36
N LYS A 36 59.07 -41.30 6.49
CA LYS A 36 58.62 -40.46 7.60
C LYS A 36 59.25 -39.05 7.61
N GLN A 37 60.09 -38.71 6.63
CA GLN A 37 60.80 -37.44 6.61
C GLN A 37 60.52 -36.52 5.41
N THR A 38 59.90 -36.99 4.31
CA THR A 38 59.58 -36.10 3.15
C THR A 38 58.15 -35.56 3.18
N ASN A 39 57.33 -36.04 4.12
CA ASN A 39 55.86 -35.70 4.13
C ASN A 39 55.50 -34.45 4.91
N THR A 40 56.43 -33.79 5.61
CA THR A 40 56.11 -32.61 6.44
C THR A 40 56.24 -31.30 5.69
N GLU A 41 57.16 -31.21 4.74
CA GLU A 41 57.36 -29.99 3.92
C GLU A 41 56.33 -29.93 2.78
N THR A 42 56.07 -31.02 2.08
CA THR A 42 55.07 -31.07 0.99
C THR A 42 53.67 -30.82 1.51
N LYS A 43 53.36 -31.23 2.75
CA LYS A 43 52.05 -30.98 3.37
C LYS A 43 51.84 -29.52 3.76
N LYS A 44 52.92 -28.79 4.14
CA LYS A 44 52.87 -27.37 4.44
C LYS A 44 52.73 -26.50 3.18
N GLU A 45 53.36 -26.88 2.07
CA GLU A 45 53.17 -26.19 0.79
C GLU A 45 51.78 -26.42 0.18
N THR A 46 51.28 -27.64 0.24
CA THR A 46 49.94 -27.95 -0.30
C THR A 46 48.82 -27.23 0.49
N ILE A 47 48.98 -27.08 1.81
CA ILE A 47 48.05 -26.32 2.65
C ILE A 47 48.11 -24.81 2.32
N LYS A 48 49.32 -24.25 2.14
CA LYS A 48 49.46 -22.84 1.73
C LYS A 48 48.90 -22.56 0.33
N LEU A 49 49.12 -23.47 -0.64
CA LEU A 49 48.51 -23.34 -1.98
C LEU A 49 46.98 -23.47 -1.93
N GLY A 50 46.45 -24.34 -1.06
CA GLY A 50 44.99 -24.49 -0.84
C GLY A 50 44.35 -23.24 -0.24
N GLU A 51 45.03 -22.61 0.75
CA GLU A 51 44.52 -21.38 1.36
C GLU A 51 44.61 -20.17 0.42
N ILE A 52 45.64 -20.07 -0.43
CA ILE A 52 45.76 -19.01 -1.45
C ILE A 52 44.69 -19.19 -2.54
N LYS A 53 44.44 -20.41 -3.02
CA LYS A 53 43.37 -20.69 -3.99
C LYS A 53 41.98 -20.37 -3.40
N ASN A 54 41.74 -20.72 -2.14
CA ASN A 54 40.48 -20.45 -1.48
C ASN A 54 40.25 -18.94 -1.24
N LYS A 55 41.28 -18.19 -0.88
CA LYS A 55 41.25 -16.72 -0.75
C LYS A 55 40.95 -16.04 -2.08
N ASN A 56 41.61 -16.46 -3.16
CA ASN A 56 41.39 -15.89 -4.49
C ASN A 56 39.99 -16.23 -5.05
N GLN A 57 39.47 -17.44 -4.73
CA GLN A 57 38.12 -17.82 -5.13
C GLN A 57 37.06 -17.04 -4.35
N THR A 58 37.28 -16.76 -3.06
CA THR A 58 36.37 -15.96 -2.24
C THR A 58 36.40 -14.49 -2.66
N GLN A 59 37.54 -13.93 -3.01
CA GLN A 59 37.64 -12.57 -3.54
C GLN A 59 37.00 -12.42 -4.91
N ASN A 60 37.23 -13.35 -5.84
CA ASN A 60 36.60 -13.33 -7.16
C ASN A 60 35.08 -13.48 -7.09
N ASN A 61 34.56 -14.32 -6.17
CA ASN A 61 33.12 -14.46 -5.95
C ASN A 61 32.49 -13.21 -5.31
N ALA A 62 33.21 -12.52 -4.41
CA ALA A 62 32.79 -11.25 -3.82
C ALA A 62 32.74 -10.13 -4.86
N GLU A 63 33.77 -10.01 -5.70
CA GLU A 63 33.81 -9.01 -6.79
C GLU A 63 32.75 -9.28 -7.86
N GLN A 64 32.50 -10.54 -8.24
CA GLN A 64 31.43 -10.87 -9.16
C GLN A 64 30.05 -10.58 -8.59
N LYS A 65 29.85 -10.82 -7.29
CA LYS A 65 28.59 -10.51 -6.61
C LYS A 65 28.33 -9.01 -6.59
N THR A 66 29.36 -8.20 -6.25
CA THR A 66 29.25 -6.74 -6.24
C THR A 66 28.99 -6.17 -7.64
N LYS A 67 29.68 -6.67 -8.68
CA LYS A 67 29.44 -6.27 -10.08
C LYS A 67 28.07 -6.66 -10.59
N ASN A 68 27.54 -7.81 -10.17
CA ASN A 68 26.18 -8.23 -10.53
C ASN A 68 25.11 -7.40 -9.82
N GLU A 69 25.32 -7.05 -8.55
CA GLU A 69 24.42 -6.16 -7.81
C GLU A 69 24.40 -4.75 -8.40
N GLU A 70 25.56 -4.20 -8.74
CA GLU A 70 25.70 -2.87 -9.38
C GLU A 70 25.07 -2.86 -10.80
N ASN A 71 25.25 -3.91 -11.58
CA ASN A 71 24.60 -4.05 -12.89
C ASN A 71 23.08 -4.20 -12.78
N THR A 72 22.62 -4.93 -11.78
CA THR A 72 21.18 -5.09 -11.51
C THR A 72 20.55 -3.77 -11.08
N GLN A 73 21.25 -2.98 -10.26
CA GLN A 73 20.79 -1.63 -9.87
C GLN A 73 20.77 -0.68 -11.07
N LYS A 74 21.80 -0.65 -11.90
CA LYS A 74 21.84 0.18 -13.13
C LYS A 74 20.77 -0.21 -14.14
N VAL A 75 20.47 -1.50 -14.29
CA VAL A 75 19.38 -1.98 -15.14
C VAL A 75 18.00 -1.61 -14.58
N GLN A 76 17.82 -1.71 -13.25
CA GLN A 76 16.59 -1.29 -12.61
C GLN A 76 16.39 0.22 -12.69
N GLU A 77 17.43 1.02 -12.50
CA GLU A 77 17.38 2.47 -12.60
C GLU A 77 17.07 2.92 -14.04
N LYS A 78 17.70 2.28 -15.02
CA LYS A 78 17.44 2.50 -16.45
C LYS A 78 16.02 2.09 -16.85
N ASN A 79 15.52 0.97 -16.35
CA ASN A 79 14.15 0.52 -16.58
C ASN A 79 13.12 1.45 -15.92
N ASN A 80 13.43 1.97 -14.73
CA ASN A 80 12.58 2.95 -14.03
C ASN A 80 12.58 4.31 -14.76
N ALA A 81 13.71 4.77 -15.28
CA ALA A 81 13.81 5.99 -16.09
C ALA A 81 13.04 5.84 -17.42
N VAL A 82 13.19 4.73 -18.13
CA VAL A 82 12.46 4.43 -19.38
C VAL A 82 10.95 4.28 -19.12
N GLN A 83 10.55 3.82 -17.93
CA GLN A 83 9.13 3.67 -17.58
C GLN A 83 8.48 5.02 -17.23
N ASN A 84 9.26 6.00 -16.74
CA ASN A 84 8.80 7.35 -16.49
C ASN A 84 8.69 8.20 -17.77
N ASP A 85 9.47 7.90 -18.81
CA ASP A 85 9.50 8.64 -20.09
C ASP A 85 8.51 8.08 -21.13
N ARG A 86 7.69 7.11 -20.80
CA ARG A 86 6.65 6.68 -21.76
C ARG A 86 5.66 7.82 -21.97
N PRO A 87 5.48 8.28 -23.22
CA PRO A 87 4.47 9.30 -23.51
C PRO A 87 3.11 8.77 -23.03
N LYS A 88 2.41 9.58 -22.21
CA LYS A 88 1.05 9.28 -21.75
C LYS A 88 0.20 8.95 -22.98
N THR A 89 -0.20 7.70 -23.13
CA THR A 89 -1.03 7.30 -24.25
C THR A 89 -2.40 7.98 -24.13
N ARG A 90 -3.06 8.24 -25.26
CA ARG A 90 -4.42 8.78 -25.30
C ARG A 90 -5.37 7.99 -24.34
N ASN A 91 -5.16 6.68 -24.23
CA ASN A 91 -5.93 5.81 -23.34
C ASN A 91 -5.70 6.10 -21.86
N ASP A 92 -4.48 6.49 -21.44
CA ASP A 92 -4.22 6.83 -20.04
C ASP A 92 -4.90 8.14 -19.65
N ASN A 93 -4.89 9.15 -20.54
CA ASN A 93 -5.60 10.41 -20.31
C ASN A 93 -7.12 10.19 -20.18
N VAL A 94 -7.70 9.33 -21.01
CA VAL A 94 -9.12 8.96 -20.95
C VAL A 94 -9.44 8.24 -19.64
N ARG A 95 -8.61 7.30 -19.20
CA ARG A 95 -8.79 6.60 -17.89
C ARG A 95 -8.72 7.55 -16.71
N HIS A 96 -7.79 8.50 -16.71
CA HIS A 96 -7.69 9.53 -15.69
C HIS A 96 -8.90 10.45 -15.67
N ALA A 97 -9.37 10.89 -16.84
CA ALA A 97 -10.57 11.73 -16.94
C ALA A 97 -11.83 11.01 -16.44
N ILE A 98 -12.04 9.77 -16.87
CA ILE A 98 -13.19 8.96 -16.41
C ILE A 98 -13.10 8.71 -14.90
N GLY A 99 -11.92 8.38 -14.37
CA GLY A 99 -11.74 8.16 -12.94
C GLY A 99 -11.99 9.43 -12.11
N ALA A 100 -11.57 10.60 -12.60
CA ALA A 100 -11.86 11.87 -11.95
C ALA A 100 -13.38 12.16 -11.94
N ILE A 101 -14.04 12.01 -13.08
CA ILE A 101 -15.50 12.22 -13.19
C ILE A 101 -16.27 11.29 -12.25
N ILE A 102 -15.89 10.01 -12.19
CA ILE A 102 -16.56 9.05 -11.33
C ILE A 102 -16.35 9.41 -9.85
N LEU A 103 -15.13 9.62 -9.41
CA LEU A 103 -14.82 9.80 -7.98
C LEU A 103 -15.29 11.16 -7.47
N ILE A 104 -15.04 12.23 -8.20
CA ILE A 104 -15.50 13.57 -7.84
C ILE A 104 -17.02 13.65 -7.99
N GLY A 105 -17.57 13.14 -9.11
CA GLY A 105 -19.00 13.14 -9.38
C GLY A 105 -19.80 12.36 -8.33
N THR A 106 -19.36 11.15 -7.97
CA THR A 106 -20.00 10.36 -6.90
C THR A 106 -20.00 11.12 -5.57
N THR A 107 -18.89 11.76 -5.23
CA THR A 107 -18.76 12.54 -3.99
C THR A 107 -19.72 13.73 -3.98
N LEU A 108 -19.83 14.45 -5.10
CA LEU A 108 -20.76 15.57 -5.25
C LEU A 108 -22.24 15.11 -5.20
N ILE A 109 -22.55 13.96 -5.80
CA ILE A 109 -23.91 13.37 -5.71
C ILE A 109 -24.24 13.06 -4.25
N VAL A 110 -23.32 12.43 -3.52
CA VAL A 110 -23.50 12.14 -2.09
C VAL A 110 -23.69 13.42 -1.28
N GLY A 111 -22.87 14.45 -1.53
CA GLY A 111 -22.99 15.76 -0.89
C GLY A 111 -24.33 16.46 -1.19
N GLY A 112 -24.78 16.40 -2.44
CA GLY A 112 -26.09 16.91 -2.85
C GLY A 112 -27.24 16.16 -2.17
N LEU A 113 -27.18 14.83 -2.11
CA LEU A 113 -28.16 14.01 -1.39
C LEU A 113 -28.16 14.32 0.11
N ALA A 114 -26.99 14.47 0.73
CA ALA A 114 -26.86 14.85 2.14
C ALA A 114 -27.54 16.21 2.41
N SER A 115 -27.37 17.18 1.52
CA SER A 115 -28.02 18.49 1.60
C SER A 115 -29.54 18.40 1.44
N LEU A 116 -30.02 17.60 0.49
CA LEU A 116 -31.46 17.41 0.26
C LEU A 116 -32.14 16.66 1.43
N LEU A 117 -31.47 15.67 2.00
CA LEU A 117 -31.95 14.87 3.13
C LEU A 117 -31.93 15.65 4.43
N GLY A 118 -30.93 16.52 4.65
CA GLY A 118 -30.70 17.19 5.92
C GLY A 118 -31.73 18.31 6.18
N GLY A 119 -32.01 19.18 5.23
CA GLY A 119 -32.83 20.36 5.47
C GLY A 119 -32.09 21.48 6.20
N ARG A 120 -32.79 22.27 7.02
CA ARG A 120 -32.24 23.38 7.80
C ARG A 120 -32.23 23.06 9.30
N MET A 121 -31.28 23.68 10.02
CA MET A 121 -31.27 23.63 11.47
C MET A 121 -32.45 24.42 12.05
N GLN A 122 -32.99 23.96 13.16
CA GLN A 122 -34.04 24.70 13.87
C GLN A 122 -33.49 26.00 14.48
N ASP A 123 -34.19 27.12 14.26
CA ASP A 123 -33.80 28.43 14.75
C ASP A 123 -33.92 28.53 16.29
N SER A 124 -34.71 27.65 16.92
CA SER A 124 -34.96 27.61 18.36
C SER A 124 -33.82 27.01 19.20
N LEU A 125 -32.82 26.39 18.59
CA LEU A 125 -31.73 25.73 19.31
C LEU A 125 -30.70 26.75 19.86
N THR A 126 -30.35 26.56 21.12
CA THR A 126 -29.28 27.30 21.78
C THR A 126 -27.92 26.92 21.17
N LYS A 127 -27.20 27.89 20.65
CA LYS A 127 -25.91 27.68 19.95
C LYS A 127 -24.73 27.83 20.92
N PRO A 128 -23.70 26.97 20.83
CA PRO A 128 -22.50 27.08 21.66
C PRO A 128 -21.64 28.29 21.27
N PRO A 129 -20.66 28.70 22.11
CA PRO A 129 -19.67 29.70 21.74
C PRO A 129 -18.95 29.36 20.44
N ALA A 130 -18.51 30.39 19.72
CA ALA A 130 -17.85 30.26 18.41
C ALA A 130 -18.68 29.55 17.32
N PHE A 131 -20.02 29.60 17.42
CA PHE A 131 -20.88 29.14 16.35
C PHE A 131 -20.76 30.06 15.14
N PRO A 132 -20.45 29.52 13.95
CA PRO A 132 -20.22 30.34 12.77
C PRO A 132 -21.54 30.83 12.16
N PRO A 133 -21.52 31.83 11.29
CA PRO A 133 -22.70 32.24 10.51
C PRO A 133 -23.27 31.05 9.74
N ASP A 134 -24.60 30.97 9.63
CA ASP A 134 -25.30 29.81 9.05
C ASP A 134 -24.93 29.57 7.56
N TRP A 135 -24.57 30.64 6.81
CA TRP A 135 -24.14 30.51 5.42
C TRP A 135 -22.79 29.79 5.26
N LEU A 136 -21.95 29.75 6.31
CA LEU A 136 -20.63 29.16 6.22
C LEU A 136 -20.71 27.62 6.04
N PHE A 137 -21.70 26.97 6.64
CA PHE A 137 -21.86 25.51 6.55
C PHE A 137 -22.03 25.03 5.10
N PRO A 138 -23.02 25.52 4.32
CA PRO A 138 -23.20 25.01 2.96
C PRO A 138 -22.00 25.33 2.06
N VAL A 139 -21.32 26.48 2.27
CA VAL A 139 -20.11 26.84 1.51
C VAL A 139 -18.98 25.86 1.82
N MET A 140 -18.67 25.64 3.11
CA MET A 140 -17.58 24.74 3.52
C MET A 140 -17.84 23.28 3.09
N TRP A 141 -19.06 22.79 3.25
CA TRP A 141 -19.43 21.46 2.78
C TRP A 141 -19.26 21.32 1.26
N SER A 142 -19.65 22.31 0.49
CA SER A 142 -19.47 22.29 -0.97
C SER A 142 -17.98 22.22 -1.35
N ILE A 143 -17.14 23.02 -0.70
CA ILE A 143 -15.69 23.00 -0.90
C ILE A 143 -15.11 21.63 -0.53
N PHE A 144 -15.50 21.08 0.63
CA PHE A 144 -14.96 19.80 1.09
C PHE A 144 -15.43 18.62 0.26
N TYR A 145 -16.65 18.58 -0.24
CA TYR A 145 -17.08 17.50 -1.13
C TYR A 145 -16.26 17.48 -2.43
N VAL A 146 -15.93 18.63 -2.99
CA VAL A 146 -14.99 18.71 -4.13
C VAL A 146 -13.61 18.21 -3.71
N ALA A 147 -13.08 18.74 -2.59
CA ALA A 147 -11.72 18.47 -2.13
C ALA A 147 -11.50 16.98 -1.81
N ILE A 148 -12.42 16.32 -1.08
CA ILE A 148 -12.28 14.89 -0.76
C ILE A 148 -12.49 13.99 -1.99
N GLY A 149 -13.29 14.41 -2.98
CA GLY A 149 -13.38 13.74 -4.28
C GLY A 149 -12.06 13.80 -5.06
N VAL A 150 -11.39 14.97 -5.06
CA VAL A 150 -10.05 15.13 -5.63
C VAL A 150 -9.03 14.27 -4.86
N ALA A 151 -9.09 14.27 -3.53
CA ALA A 151 -8.20 13.43 -2.71
C ALA A 151 -8.39 11.94 -3.03
N ALA A 152 -9.62 11.47 -3.18
CA ALA A 152 -9.93 10.09 -3.57
C ALA A 152 -9.36 9.76 -4.96
N TYR A 153 -9.50 10.66 -5.92
CA TYR A 153 -8.90 10.51 -7.25
C TYR A 153 -7.38 10.39 -7.20
N LEU A 154 -6.70 11.30 -6.49
CA LEU A 154 -5.25 11.27 -6.36
C LEU A 154 -4.77 9.98 -5.67
N ALA A 155 -5.42 9.56 -4.59
CA ALA A 155 -5.10 8.32 -3.90
C ALA A 155 -5.28 7.10 -4.81
N TYR A 156 -6.40 7.02 -5.53
CA TYR A 156 -6.74 5.91 -6.43
C TYR A 156 -5.68 5.67 -7.52
N PHE A 157 -5.22 6.73 -8.17
CA PHE A 157 -4.25 6.62 -9.26
C PHE A 157 -2.80 6.51 -8.78
N SER A 158 -2.50 6.83 -7.52
CA SER A 158 -1.18 6.66 -6.93
C SER A 158 -0.89 5.22 -6.47
N VAL A 159 -1.93 4.43 -6.15
CA VAL A 159 -1.78 3.05 -5.64
C VAL A 159 -1.73 2.05 -6.80
N LYS A 160 -0.60 1.36 -6.96
CA LYS A 160 -0.41 0.33 -8.01
C LYS A 160 -1.08 -1.01 -7.65
N ASP A 161 -1.08 -1.38 -6.37
CA ASP A 161 -1.67 -2.63 -5.89
C ASP A 161 -3.20 -2.56 -5.92
N LYS A 162 -3.82 -3.46 -6.70
CA LYS A 162 -5.29 -3.53 -6.86
C LYS A 162 -6.00 -3.79 -5.53
N LYS A 163 -5.49 -4.70 -4.68
CA LYS A 163 -6.11 -5.05 -3.40
C LYS A 163 -6.13 -3.85 -2.45
N LYS A 164 -5.00 -3.16 -2.34
CA LYS A 164 -4.88 -1.95 -1.51
C LYS A 164 -5.80 -0.84 -2.02
N ARG A 165 -5.81 -0.58 -3.33
CA ARG A 165 -6.67 0.42 -3.97
C ARG A 165 -8.16 0.14 -3.74
N THR A 166 -8.60 -1.12 -3.88
CA THR A 166 -9.99 -1.51 -3.58
C THR A 166 -10.34 -1.29 -2.11
N CYS A 167 -9.43 -1.64 -1.19
CA CYS A 167 -9.64 -1.42 0.23
C CYS A 167 -9.73 0.08 0.56
N ASP A 168 -8.91 0.93 -0.07
CA ASP A 168 -8.98 2.39 0.10
C ASP A 168 -10.32 2.96 -0.39
N LEU A 169 -10.83 2.47 -1.53
CA LEU A 169 -12.16 2.84 -2.04
C LEU A 169 -13.29 2.40 -1.14
N ILE A 170 -13.23 1.18 -0.58
CA ILE A 170 -14.23 0.68 0.36
C ILE A 170 -14.26 1.54 1.62
N CYS A 171 -13.09 1.85 2.21
CA CYS A 171 -13.01 2.72 3.38
C CYS A 171 -13.59 4.11 3.09
N TYR A 172 -13.28 4.67 1.92
CA TYR A 172 -13.84 5.94 1.47
C TYR A 172 -15.35 5.87 1.26
N GLY A 173 -15.88 4.81 0.64
CA GLY A 173 -17.31 4.60 0.45
C GLY A 173 -18.07 4.48 1.77
N ILE A 174 -17.52 3.73 2.74
CA ILE A 174 -18.06 3.62 4.11
C ILE A 174 -18.10 5.01 4.76
N HIS A 175 -17.03 5.79 4.65
CA HIS A 175 -17.00 7.16 5.17
C HIS A 175 -18.09 8.05 4.54
N LEU A 176 -18.23 8.03 3.22
CA LEU A 176 -19.28 8.81 2.52
C LEU A 176 -20.69 8.40 2.95
N PHE A 177 -20.92 7.09 3.15
CA PHE A 177 -22.20 6.56 3.66
C PHE A 177 -22.54 7.14 5.03
N PHE A 178 -21.62 7.06 5.99
CA PHE A 178 -21.85 7.63 7.32
C PHE A 178 -22.05 9.15 7.25
N ASN A 179 -21.26 9.85 6.43
CA ASN A 179 -21.36 11.29 6.28
C ASN A 179 -22.71 11.74 5.68
N MET A 180 -23.25 11.02 4.70
CA MET A 180 -24.54 11.32 4.09
C MET A 180 -25.70 11.25 5.09
N PHE A 181 -25.74 10.18 5.89
CA PHE A 181 -26.86 9.97 6.83
C PHE A 181 -26.78 10.86 8.07
N TRP A 182 -25.60 11.35 8.45
CA TRP A 182 -25.47 12.31 9.55
C TRP A 182 -26.38 13.53 9.38
N SER A 183 -26.41 14.09 8.18
CA SER A 183 -27.22 15.26 7.85
C SER A 183 -28.73 15.02 8.04
N LEU A 184 -29.19 13.82 7.67
CA LEU A 184 -30.59 13.39 7.90
C LEU A 184 -30.94 13.34 9.39
N PHE A 185 -30.12 12.68 10.20
CA PHE A 185 -30.38 12.51 11.63
C PHE A 185 -30.33 13.85 12.39
N TYR A 186 -29.37 14.70 12.03
CA TYR A 186 -29.11 15.93 12.73
C TYR A 186 -30.14 17.03 12.39
N PHE A 187 -30.35 17.31 11.12
CA PHE A 187 -31.17 18.46 10.69
C PHE A 187 -32.63 18.10 10.46
N ARG A 188 -32.93 16.95 9.89
CA ARG A 188 -34.32 16.63 9.52
C ARG A 188 -35.06 15.90 10.64
N LEU A 189 -34.41 14.93 11.29
CA LEU A 189 -35.03 14.13 12.33
C LEU A 189 -34.83 14.71 13.73
N ASN A 190 -33.99 15.73 13.88
CA ASN A 190 -33.68 16.40 15.17
C ASN A 190 -33.27 15.43 16.28
N MET A 191 -32.66 14.32 15.92
CA MET A 191 -32.18 13.30 16.87
C MET A 191 -30.78 13.69 17.36
N LEU A 192 -30.66 14.78 18.13
CA LEU A 192 -29.40 15.43 18.47
C LEU A 192 -28.38 14.45 19.10
N ILE A 193 -28.79 13.67 20.13
CA ILE A 193 -27.92 12.69 20.78
C ILE A 193 -27.43 11.64 19.80
N PHE A 194 -28.37 11.02 19.08
CA PHE A 194 -28.04 9.97 18.11
C PHE A 194 -27.16 10.49 16.98
N ALA A 195 -27.47 11.67 16.44
CA ALA A 195 -26.70 12.29 15.37
C ALA A 195 -25.28 12.65 15.83
N THR A 196 -25.10 13.08 17.08
CA THR A 196 -23.78 13.36 17.66
C THR A 196 -22.94 12.09 17.80
N ILE A 197 -23.55 10.98 18.27
CA ILE A 197 -22.89 9.66 18.30
C ILE A 197 -22.56 9.19 16.88
N TRP A 198 -23.49 9.38 15.94
CA TRP A 198 -23.26 9.05 14.52
C TRP A 198 -22.12 9.84 13.91
N LEU A 199 -21.99 11.13 14.26
CA LEU A 199 -20.88 11.98 13.80
C LEU A 199 -19.53 11.49 14.35
N ALA A 200 -19.48 10.89 15.54
CA ALA A 200 -18.26 10.25 16.03
C ALA A 200 -17.79 9.13 15.09
N PHE A 201 -18.71 8.32 14.54
CA PHE A 201 -18.36 7.32 13.52
C PHE A 201 -17.86 7.98 12.23
N VAL A 202 -18.46 9.10 11.80
CA VAL A 202 -17.98 9.87 10.64
C VAL A 202 -16.54 10.33 10.87
N VAL A 203 -16.22 10.87 12.06
CA VAL A 203 -14.86 11.31 12.43
C VAL A 203 -13.89 10.14 12.44
N ILE A 204 -14.26 9.01 13.07
CA ILE A 204 -13.40 7.82 13.12
C ILE A 204 -13.08 7.32 11.71
N THR A 205 -14.09 7.20 10.85
CA THR A 205 -13.88 6.76 9.46
C THR A 205 -13.05 7.77 8.66
N ALA A 206 -13.21 9.08 8.89
CA ALA A 206 -12.38 10.12 8.27
C ALA A 206 -10.90 9.98 8.69
N ILE A 207 -10.63 9.75 9.95
CA ILE A 207 -9.27 9.53 10.47
C ILE A 207 -8.64 8.30 9.78
N ILE A 208 -9.38 7.20 9.69
CA ILE A 208 -8.91 5.98 9.02
C ILE A 208 -8.56 6.28 7.55
N VAL A 209 -9.44 6.97 6.81
CA VAL A 209 -9.19 7.34 5.40
C VAL A 209 -8.00 8.27 5.29
N THR A 210 -7.85 9.25 6.19
CA THR A 210 -6.71 10.18 6.22
C THR A 210 -5.38 9.41 6.29
N PHE A 211 -5.23 8.48 7.25
CA PHE A 211 -4.02 7.67 7.36
C PHE A 211 -3.75 6.80 6.13
N ARG A 212 -4.79 6.25 5.53
CA ARG A 212 -4.67 5.45 4.30
C ARG A 212 -4.23 6.31 3.12
N TYR A 213 -4.78 7.53 3.01
CA TYR A 213 -4.47 8.46 1.93
C TYR A 213 -3.05 9.02 2.04
N TYR A 214 -2.52 9.27 3.24
CA TYR A 214 -1.09 9.59 3.40
C TYR A 214 -0.17 8.47 2.88
N LYS A 215 -0.55 7.21 3.08
CA LYS A 215 0.20 6.07 2.54
C LYS A 215 0.05 5.89 1.02
N ALA A 216 -0.97 6.48 0.42
CA ALA A 216 -1.21 6.44 -1.02
C ALA A 216 -0.55 7.62 -1.75
N ASN A 217 -0.80 8.84 -1.27
CA ASN A 217 -0.32 10.10 -1.85
C ASN A 217 -0.34 11.22 -0.80
N LEU A 218 0.75 11.97 -0.67
CA LEU A 218 0.88 13.03 0.32
C LEU A 218 -0.19 14.12 0.16
N ALA A 219 -0.45 14.57 -1.08
CA ALA A 219 -1.46 15.59 -1.34
C ALA A 219 -2.87 15.13 -0.94
N SER A 220 -3.22 13.86 -1.22
CA SER A 220 -4.49 13.27 -0.78
C SER A 220 -4.63 13.28 0.74
N GLY A 221 -3.56 12.92 1.45
CA GLY A 221 -3.52 12.94 2.90
C GLY A 221 -3.71 14.33 3.47
N ILE A 222 -3.03 15.34 2.93
CA ILE A 222 -3.14 16.75 3.36
C ILE A 222 -4.57 17.27 3.16
N ILE A 223 -5.15 17.05 1.98
CA ILE A 223 -6.53 17.47 1.68
C ILE A 223 -7.51 16.81 2.65
N PHE A 224 -7.37 15.51 2.87
CA PHE A 224 -8.26 14.79 3.77
C PHE A 224 -8.05 15.18 5.25
N THR A 225 -6.85 15.61 5.63
CA THR A 225 -6.58 16.18 6.97
C THR A 225 -7.35 17.47 7.19
N ALA A 226 -7.32 18.40 6.21
CA ALA A 226 -8.07 19.66 6.31
C ALA A 226 -9.57 19.39 6.49
N TYR A 227 -10.11 18.42 5.75
CA TYR A 227 -11.49 17.98 5.91
C TYR A 227 -11.75 17.32 7.28
N THR A 228 -10.85 16.50 7.79
CA THR A 228 -10.99 15.86 9.11
C THR A 228 -10.97 16.91 10.24
N LEU A 229 -10.17 17.96 10.13
CA LEU A 229 -10.18 19.08 11.08
C LEU A 229 -11.53 19.81 11.05
N TRP A 230 -12.12 20.00 9.88
CA TRP A 230 -13.47 20.54 9.75
C TRP A 230 -14.53 19.64 10.43
N LEU A 231 -14.44 18.32 10.29
CA LEU A 231 -15.32 17.37 10.98
C LEU A 231 -15.16 17.42 12.50
N LEU A 232 -13.94 17.59 13.02
CA LEU A 232 -13.71 17.77 14.44
C LEU A 232 -14.35 19.06 14.95
N TYR A 233 -14.29 20.14 14.19
CA TYR A 233 -15.00 21.37 14.50
C TYR A 233 -16.52 21.18 14.47
N ALA A 234 -17.05 20.49 13.45
CA ALA A 234 -18.48 20.13 13.38
C ALA A 234 -18.90 19.25 14.58
N MET A 235 -18.04 18.36 15.05
CA MET A 235 -18.27 17.56 16.26
C MET A 235 -18.35 18.43 17.51
N TYR A 236 -17.46 19.40 17.67
CA TYR A 236 -17.52 20.36 18.77
C TYR A 236 -18.86 21.11 18.79
N LEU A 237 -19.33 21.58 17.64
CA LEU A 237 -20.59 22.29 17.52
C LEU A 237 -21.80 21.37 17.81
N ALA A 238 -21.79 20.16 17.29
CA ALA A 238 -22.85 19.18 17.50
C ALA A 238 -22.96 18.77 18.97
N LEU A 239 -21.82 18.53 19.65
CA LEU A 239 -21.77 18.28 21.11
C LEU A 239 -22.31 19.46 21.89
N GLY A 240 -21.86 20.67 21.58
CA GLY A 240 -22.31 21.90 22.24
C GLY A 240 -23.81 22.11 22.11
N ILE A 241 -24.38 21.95 20.91
CA ILE A 241 -25.84 22.05 20.71
C ILE A 241 -26.57 20.94 21.46
N THR A 242 -26.08 19.69 21.43
CA THR A 242 -26.70 18.59 22.14
C THR A 242 -26.74 18.85 23.64
N ILE A 243 -25.65 19.29 24.26
CA ILE A 243 -25.57 19.56 25.71
C ILE A 243 -26.47 20.73 26.15
N LEU A 244 -26.60 21.77 25.27
CA LEU A 244 -27.37 22.96 25.60
C LEU A 244 -28.87 22.79 25.36
N ASN A 245 -29.33 21.76 24.66
CA ASN A 245 -30.72 21.61 24.24
C ASN A 245 -31.36 20.25 24.62
N VAL A 246 -30.64 19.41 25.31
CA VAL A 246 -31.10 18.12 25.87
C VAL A 246 -30.88 18.13 27.37
#